data_775cd37a45f4c84c21de354cc52e1de6
#
_entry.id   775cd37a45f4c84c21de354cc52e1de6
#
_cell.length_a   1.000
_cell.length_b   1.000
_cell.length_c   1.000
_cell.angle_alpha   90.00
_cell.angle_beta   90.00
_cell.angle_gamma   90.00
#
_symmetry.space_group_name_H-M   'P 1'
#
loop_
_entity.id
_entity.type
_entity.pdbx_description
1 polymer ?
#
loop_
_entity_poly.entity_id
_entity_poly.type
_entity_poly.pdbx_seq_one_letter_code
_entity_poly.pdbx_strand_id
1 'polypeptide(L)'
;MKTRWGMTAGVCALGVALVASAAALQDRDGWMQRRVQDQFIHRIEMELGLTETQRAQIKTILQTEKPAILALAEQARQERQQLESRQTFDEAYVRTFAQQHESTAEEAIVEREKVRFEIWQVLTPQQRQKAEQIREGLRARFFERLTTVGDQL
;
A
#
# COMPACT_ATOMS: atom_id res chain seq x y z
N MET A 1 -29.54 -4.17 -1.15
CA MET A 1 -28.50 -3.95 -0.13
C MET A 1 -27.15 -4.15 -0.83
N LYS A 2 -26.37 -3.08 -1.02
CA LYS A 2 -25.09 -3.11 -1.76
C LYS A 2 -23.97 -3.28 -0.74
N THR A 3 -23.49 -4.51 -0.58
CA THR A 3 -22.30 -4.82 0.22
C THR A 3 -21.05 -4.35 -0.54
N ARG A 4 -20.50 -3.23 -0.12
CA ARG A 4 -19.21 -2.72 -0.60
C ARG A 4 -18.10 -3.56 0.05
N TRP A 5 -17.57 -4.50 -0.68
CA TRP A 5 -16.34 -5.20 -0.35
C TRP A 5 -15.15 -4.24 -0.52
N GLY A 6 -14.81 -3.56 0.57
CA GLY A 6 -13.58 -2.77 0.67
C GLY A 6 -12.43 -3.67 1.13
N MET A 7 -11.89 -4.49 0.25
CA MET A 7 -10.62 -5.18 0.52
C MET A 7 -9.47 -4.21 0.36
N THR A 8 -9.19 -3.43 1.39
CA THR A 8 -7.90 -2.76 1.52
C THR A 8 -6.94 -3.71 2.21
N ALA A 9 -6.24 -4.51 1.43
CA ALA A 9 -5.14 -5.33 1.90
C ALA A 9 -4.06 -4.41 2.49
N GLY A 10 -4.02 -4.32 3.82
CA GLY A 10 -2.97 -3.65 4.55
C GLY A 10 -1.68 -4.46 4.50
N VAL A 11 -0.83 -4.20 3.52
CA VAL A 11 0.48 -4.84 3.45
C VAL A 11 1.56 -3.78 3.28
N CYS A 12 2.45 -3.73 4.26
CA CYS A 12 3.73 -3.03 4.33
C CYS A 12 3.68 -1.51 4.56
N ALA A 13 3.92 -1.12 5.81
CA ALA A 13 3.74 0.21 6.38
C ALA A 13 4.65 1.33 5.85
N LEU A 14 5.60 1.09 5.00
CA LEU A 14 6.44 2.16 4.43
C LEU A 14 6.45 2.20 2.90
N GLY A 15 6.07 1.12 2.21
CA GLY A 15 6.06 1.10 0.75
C GLY A 15 4.67 1.06 0.12
N VAL A 16 3.67 0.51 0.82
CA VAL A 16 2.34 0.22 0.23
C VAL A 16 1.33 1.34 0.46
N ALA A 17 1.51 2.16 1.49
CA ALA A 17 0.67 3.35 1.66
C ALA A 17 0.72 4.28 0.44
N LEU A 18 1.81 4.25 -0.34
CA LEU A 18 1.99 5.10 -1.52
C LEU A 18 1.25 4.59 -2.76
N VAL A 19 1.18 3.27 -2.98
CA VAL A 19 0.48 2.73 -4.16
C VAL A 19 -1.04 2.82 -4.00
N ALA A 20 -1.56 2.61 -2.78
CA ALA A 20 -2.98 2.79 -2.50
C ALA A 20 -3.44 4.25 -2.62
N SER A 21 -2.53 5.21 -2.44
CA SER A 21 -2.84 6.64 -2.46
C SER A 21 -3.02 7.22 -3.86
N ALA A 22 -2.34 6.65 -4.86
CA ALA A 22 -2.43 7.15 -6.23
C ALA A 22 -3.81 6.93 -6.86
N ALA A 23 -4.51 5.86 -6.48
CA ALA A 23 -5.86 5.56 -6.97
C ALA A 23 -6.95 6.42 -6.29
N ALA A 24 -6.67 6.99 -5.12
CA ALA A 24 -7.63 7.79 -4.35
C ALA A 24 -7.70 9.27 -4.77
N LEU A 25 -6.88 9.71 -5.72
CA LEU A 25 -6.76 11.13 -6.09
C LEU A 25 -7.92 11.67 -6.95
N GLN A 26 -8.88 10.83 -7.33
CA GLN A 26 -9.97 11.24 -8.25
C GLN A 26 -11.35 11.27 -7.61
N ASP A 27 -11.51 10.92 -6.34
CA ASP A 27 -12.83 10.87 -5.73
C ASP A 27 -13.07 12.04 -4.75
N ARG A 28 -14.30 12.53 -4.71
CA ARG A 28 -14.76 13.69 -3.94
C ARG A 28 -14.56 13.54 -2.42
N ASP A 29 -14.32 12.31 -1.94
CA ASP A 29 -14.03 11.98 -0.54
C ASP A 29 -12.53 11.95 -0.21
N GLY A 30 -11.66 12.24 -1.18
CA GLY A 30 -10.20 12.14 -1.07
C GLY A 30 -9.55 13.09 -0.05
N TRP A 31 -10.26 14.11 0.45
CA TRP A 31 -9.72 15.00 1.48
C TRP A 31 -9.66 14.33 2.85
N MET A 32 -10.64 13.51 3.19
CA MET A 32 -10.67 12.79 4.47
C MET A 32 -9.63 11.66 4.48
N GLN A 33 -9.50 10.97 3.36
CA GLN A 33 -8.51 9.92 3.15
C GLN A 33 -7.08 10.47 3.19
N ARG A 34 -6.83 11.63 2.59
CA ARG A 34 -5.55 12.35 2.68
C ARG A 34 -5.20 12.73 4.11
N ARG A 35 -6.14 13.27 4.88
CA ARG A 35 -5.90 13.62 6.30
C ARG A 35 -5.50 12.41 7.16
N VAL A 36 -6.20 11.30 7.00
CA VAL A 36 -5.89 10.06 7.73
C VAL A 36 -4.50 9.55 7.35
N GLN A 37 -4.15 9.64 6.08
CA GLN A 37 -2.85 9.23 5.58
C GLN A 37 -1.72 10.14 6.07
N ASP A 38 -1.92 11.46 6.02
CA ASP A 38 -0.94 12.44 6.51
C ASP A 38 -0.70 12.25 8.02
N GLN A 39 -1.76 12.02 8.80
CA GLN A 39 -1.64 11.72 10.23
C GLN A 39 -0.91 10.41 10.49
N PHE A 40 -1.12 9.39 9.67
CA PHE A 40 -0.44 8.11 9.79
C PHE A 40 1.06 8.24 9.48
N ILE A 41 1.41 8.92 8.38
CA ILE A 41 2.81 9.20 8.01
C ILE A 41 3.50 10.00 9.11
N HIS A 42 2.87 11.08 9.56
CA HIS A 42 3.42 11.90 10.62
C HIS A 42 3.65 11.12 11.92
N ARG A 43 2.74 10.21 12.28
CA ARG A 43 2.92 9.33 13.44
C ARG A 43 4.15 8.42 13.28
N ILE A 44 4.32 7.80 12.11
CA ILE A 44 5.49 6.96 11.83
C ILE A 44 6.79 7.77 11.90
N GLU A 45 6.81 8.97 11.33
CA GLU A 45 7.96 9.88 11.40
C GLU A 45 8.34 10.22 12.85
N MET A 46 7.34 10.53 13.68
CA MET A 46 7.52 10.81 15.10
C MET A 46 7.95 9.57 15.88
N GLU A 47 7.34 8.42 15.62
CA GLU A 47 7.71 7.15 16.27
C GLU A 47 9.15 6.74 15.93
N LEU A 48 9.59 6.90 14.68
CA LEU A 48 10.96 6.61 14.26
C LEU A 48 11.97 7.65 14.73
N GLY A 49 11.53 8.86 15.09
CA GLY A 49 12.42 9.95 15.46
C GLY A 49 13.32 10.38 14.31
N LEU A 50 12.75 10.52 13.10
CA LEU A 50 13.50 10.92 11.92
C LEU A 50 14.05 12.35 12.06
N THR A 51 15.33 12.53 11.72
CA THR A 51 15.93 13.86 11.58
C THR A 51 15.38 14.59 10.35
N GLU A 52 15.54 15.91 10.29
CA GLU A 52 15.17 16.69 9.10
C GLU A 52 15.90 16.22 7.85
N THR A 53 17.18 15.90 7.96
CA THR A 53 17.98 15.37 6.86
C THR A 53 17.43 14.05 6.36
N GLN A 54 17.09 13.12 7.25
CA GLN A 54 16.48 11.84 6.89
C GLN A 54 15.13 12.04 6.21
N ARG A 55 14.28 12.94 6.72
CA ARG A 55 12.99 13.28 6.08
C ARG A 55 13.19 13.83 4.66
N ALA A 56 14.16 14.72 4.46
CA ALA A 56 14.47 15.26 3.15
C ALA A 56 14.96 14.16 2.18
N GLN A 57 15.83 13.25 2.63
CA GLN A 57 16.30 12.12 1.83
C GLN A 57 15.15 11.17 1.44
N ILE A 58 14.32 10.79 2.40
CA ILE A 58 13.15 9.94 2.15
C ILE A 58 12.20 10.61 1.16
N LYS A 59 11.95 11.91 1.33
CA LYS A 59 11.12 12.68 0.40
C LYS A 59 11.69 12.65 -1.03
N THR A 60 13.01 12.79 -1.18
CA THR A 60 13.67 12.71 -2.49
C THR A 60 13.50 11.34 -3.12
N ILE A 61 13.72 10.25 -2.37
CA ILE A 61 13.49 8.88 -2.83
C ILE A 61 12.05 8.73 -3.36
N LEU A 62 11.07 9.11 -2.55
CA LEU A 62 9.68 9.01 -2.92
C LEU A 62 9.29 9.87 -4.14
N GLN A 63 9.91 11.04 -4.31
CA GLN A 63 9.69 11.87 -5.48
C GLN A 63 10.31 11.28 -6.75
N THR A 64 11.46 10.63 -6.63
CA THR A 64 12.14 9.96 -7.74
C THR A 64 11.35 8.75 -8.24
N GLU A 65 10.85 7.92 -7.32
CA GLU A 65 10.13 6.69 -7.68
C GLU A 65 8.62 6.91 -7.95
N LYS A 66 8.10 8.09 -7.62
CA LYS A 66 6.69 8.43 -7.80
C LYS A 66 6.13 8.14 -9.20
N PRO A 67 6.82 8.45 -10.32
CA PRO A 67 6.29 8.17 -11.65
C PRO A 67 6.07 6.68 -11.90
N ALA A 68 7.02 5.82 -11.50
CA ALA A 68 6.92 4.37 -11.63
C ALA A 68 5.77 3.81 -10.77
N ILE A 69 5.68 4.25 -9.52
CA ILE A 69 4.61 3.88 -8.59
C ILE A 69 3.23 4.26 -9.16
N LEU A 70 3.09 5.47 -9.72
CA LEU A 70 1.82 5.92 -10.28
C LEU A 70 1.43 5.14 -11.53
N ALA A 71 2.38 4.83 -12.41
CA ALA A 71 2.13 4.01 -13.60
C ALA A 71 1.62 2.62 -13.24
N LEU A 72 2.30 1.94 -12.31
CA LEU A 72 1.90 0.62 -11.82
C LEU A 72 0.53 0.65 -11.10
N ALA A 73 0.27 1.68 -10.31
CA ALA A 73 -1.01 1.84 -9.63
C ALA A 73 -2.17 2.03 -10.63
N GLU A 74 -1.96 2.81 -11.68
CA GLU A 74 -2.97 3.01 -12.72
C GLU A 74 -3.22 1.73 -13.52
N GLN A 75 -2.17 0.99 -13.88
CA GLN A 75 -2.30 -0.29 -14.54
C GLN A 75 -3.06 -1.30 -13.67
N ALA A 76 -2.69 -1.46 -12.41
CA ALA A 76 -3.39 -2.34 -11.48
C ALA A 76 -4.86 -1.91 -11.24
N ARG A 77 -5.17 -0.60 -11.32
CA ARG A 77 -6.53 -0.08 -11.23
C ARG A 77 -7.36 -0.50 -12.45
N GLN A 78 -6.80 -0.38 -13.66
CA GLN A 78 -7.47 -0.78 -14.91
C GLN A 78 -7.74 -2.28 -14.92
N GLU A 79 -6.77 -3.09 -14.52
CA GLU A 79 -6.91 -4.55 -14.40
C GLU A 79 -8.01 -4.92 -13.39
N ARG A 80 -8.04 -4.27 -12.23
CA ARG A 80 -9.11 -4.48 -11.23
C ARG A 80 -10.48 -4.13 -11.78
N GLN A 81 -10.62 -3.01 -12.51
CA GLN A 81 -11.88 -2.62 -13.13
C GLN A 81 -12.40 -3.66 -14.13
N GLN A 82 -11.50 -4.32 -14.88
CA GLN A 82 -11.88 -5.41 -15.78
C GLN A 82 -12.47 -6.61 -15.01
N LEU A 83 -11.87 -6.99 -13.87
CA LEU A 83 -12.42 -8.04 -13.01
C LEU A 83 -13.75 -7.65 -12.38
N GLU A 84 -13.87 -6.43 -11.87
CA GLU A 84 -15.07 -5.92 -11.18
C GLU A 84 -16.26 -5.72 -12.14
N SER A 85 -16.00 -5.57 -13.43
CA SER A 85 -17.07 -5.45 -14.45
C SER A 85 -17.89 -6.73 -14.62
N ARG A 86 -17.41 -7.89 -14.17
CA ARG A 86 -18.12 -9.16 -14.27
C ARG A 86 -19.13 -9.34 -13.13
N GLN A 87 -20.31 -9.82 -13.50
CA GLN A 87 -21.40 -10.02 -12.54
C GLN A 87 -21.40 -11.41 -11.91
N THR A 88 -20.69 -12.36 -12.51
CA THR A 88 -20.61 -13.76 -12.07
C THR A 88 -19.18 -14.18 -11.85
N PHE A 89 -18.96 -15.01 -10.82
CA PHE A 89 -17.66 -15.62 -10.57
C PHE A 89 -17.42 -16.75 -11.56
N ASP A 90 -16.29 -16.69 -12.26
CA ASP A 90 -15.78 -17.72 -13.15
C ASP A 90 -14.30 -17.98 -12.81
N GLU A 91 -14.02 -19.10 -12.16
CA GLU A 91 -12.69 -19.44 -11.70
C GLU A 91 -11.68 -19.56 -12.84
N ALA A 92 -12.05 -20.17 -13.96
CA ALA A 92 -11.15 -20.36 -15.10
C ALA A 92 -10.75 -19.01 -15.72
N TYR A 93 -11.71 -18.10 -15.84
CA TYR A 93 -11.44 -16.73 -16.27
C TYR A 93 -10.51 -16.00 -15.32
N VAL A 94 -10.78 -16.06 -14.01
CA VAL A 94 -9.96 -15.37 -13.01
C VAL A 94 -8.52 -15.89 -13.00
N ARG A 95 -8.31 -17.20 -13.15
CA ARG A 95 -6.97 -17.79 -13.27
C ARG A 95 -6.24 -17.32 -14.53
N THR A 96 -6.91 -17.33 -15.67
CA THR A 96 -6.34 -16.85 -16.94
C THR A 96 -5.99 -15.36 -16.84
N PHE A 97 -6.89 -14.57 -16.28
CA PHE A 97 -6.66 -13.15 -16.04
C PHE A 97 -5.43 -12.90 -15.17
N ALA A 98 -5.31 -13.63 -14.04
CA ALA A 98 -4.16 -13.51 -13.15
C ALA A 98 -2.83 -13.86 -13.85
N GLN A 99 -2.81 -14.88 -14.70
CA GLN A 99 -1.64 -15.24 -15.51
C GLN A 99 -1.27 -14.16 -16.52
N GLN A 100 -2.27 -13.54 -17.17
CA GLN A 100 -2.04 -12.48 -18.15
C GLN A 100 -1.48 -11.19 -17.53
N HIS A 101 -1.78 -10.95 -16.24
CA HIS A 101 -1.38 -9.75 -15.50
C HIS A 101 -0.32 -10.02 -14.43
N GLU A 102 0.38 -11.16 -14.52
CA GLU A 102 1.44 -11.55 -13.59
C GLU A 102 2.58 -10.52 -13.55
N SER A 103 2.97 -9.97 -14.70
CA SER A 103 4.05 -8.99 -14.81
C SER A 103 3.76 -7.71 -14.03
N THR A 104 2.52 -7.21 -14.05
CA THR A 104 2.15 -6.02 -13.28
C THR A 104 2.32 -6.25 -11.78
N ALA A 105 1.92 -7.42 -11.29
CA ALA A 105 2.07 -7.78 -9.89
C ALA A 105 3.55 -7.94 -9.51
N GLU A 106 4.36 -8.55 -10.38
CA GLU A 106 5.80 -8.71 -10.19
C GLU A 106 6.50 -7.35 -10.13
N GLU A 107 6.28 -6.48 -11.11
CA GLU A 107 6.86 -5.15 -11.16
C GLU A 107 6.46 -4.29 -9.95
N ALA A 108 5.20 -4.39 -9.50
CA ALA A 108 4.75 -3.70 -8.30
C ALA A 108 5.47 -4.18 -7.03
N ILE A 109 5.79 -5.49 -6.94
CA ILE A 109 6.57 -6.04 -5.83
C ILE A 109 8.02 -5.54 -5.90
N VAL A 110 8.64 -5.57 -7.07
CA VAL A 110 10.02 -5.12 -7.28
C VAL A 110 10.16 -3.64 -6.92
N GLU A 111 9.29 -2.79 -7.44
CA GLU A 111 9.31 -1.35 -7.18
C GLU A 111 9.10 -1.05 -5.69
N ARG A 112 8.17 -1.73 -5.05
CA ARG A 112 7.95 -1.61 -3.61
C ARG A 112 9.19 -1.96 -2.80
N GLU A 113 9.84 -3.08 -3.11
CA GLU A 113 11.03 -3.53 -2.38
C GLU A 113 12.23 -2.61 -2.64
N LYS A 114 12.38 -2.06 -3.85
CA LYS A 114 13.38 -1.05 -4.18
C LYS A 114 13.23 0.17 -3.28
N VAL A 115 12.04 0.78 -3.26
CA VAL A 115 11.75 1.96 -2.42
C VAL A 115 11.98 1.66 -0.94
N ARG A 116 11.52 0.48 -0.48
CA ARG A 116 11.74 0.03 0.90
C ARG A 116 13.23 -0.05 1.22
N PHE A 117 14.02 -0.63 0.33
CA PHE A 117 15.47 -0.78 0.53
C PHE A 117 16.18 0.58 0.56
N GLU A 118 15.84 1.50 -0.33
CA GLU A 118 16.40 2.84 -0.36
C GLU A 118 16.10 3.61 0.93
N ILE A 119 14.85 3.59 1.40
CA ILE A 119 14.47 4.19 2.69
C ILE A 119 15.23 3.51 3.84
N TRP A 120 15.39 2.18 3.80
CA TRP A 120 16.13 1.43 4.82
C TRP A 120 17.58 1.88 4.94
N GLN A 121 18.24 2.27 3.85
CA GLN A 121 19.61 2.78 3.87
C GLN A 121 19.73 4.14 4.60
N VAL A 122 18.67 4.94 4.60
CA VAL A 122 18.61 6.23 5.29
C VAL A 122 18.48 6.06 6.82
N LEU A 123 17.92 4.94 7.28
CA LEU A 123 17.62 4.70 8.68
C LEU A 123 18.84 4.17 9.45
N THR A 124 18.98 4.61 10.69
CA THR A 124 19.95 4.03 11.64
C THR A 124 19.53 2.60 12.05
N PRO A 125 20.45 1.77 12.58
CA PRO A 125 20.10 0.43 13.06
C PRO A 125 18.95 0.41 14.08
N GLN A 126 18.92 1.39 14.99
CA GLN A 126 17.83 1.50 15.98
C GLN A 126 16.49 1.85 15.32
N GLN A 127 16.49 2.78 14.37
CA GLN A 127 15.29 3.13 13.62
C GLN A 127 14.80 1.97 12.77
N ARG A 128 15.71 1.18 12.18
CA ARG A 128 15.37 -0.06 11.44
C ARG A 128 14.64 -1.07 12.32
N GLN A 129 15.16 -1.33 13.52
CA GLN A 129 14.51 -2.23 14.47
C GLN A 129 13.11 -1.74 14.85
N LYS A 130 12.96 -0.45 15.06
CA LYS A 130 11.68 0.17 15.40
C LYS A 130 10.70 0.12 14.22
N ALA A 131 11.15 0.32 12.99
CA ALA A 131 10.35 0.18 11.77
C ALA A 131 9.82 -1.26 11.61
N GLU A 132 10.63 -2.28 11.93
CA GLU A 132 10.18 -3.67 11.94
C GLU A 132 9.09 -3.91 12.99
N GLN A 133 9.24 -3.41 14.20
CA GLN A 133 8.22 -3.53 15.26
C GLN A 133 6.88 -2.88 14.84
N ILE A 134 6.93 -1.70 14.22
CA ILE A 134 5.74 -1.03 13.67
C ILE A 134 5.09 -1.91 12.60
N ARG A 135 5.87 -2.48 11.69
CA ARG A 135 5.39 -3.36 10.62
C ARG A 135 4.72 -4.61 11.16
N GLU A 136 5.34 -5.26 12.13
CA GLU A 136 4.78 -6.45 12.79
C GLU A 136 3.46 -6.12 13.51
N GLY A 137 3.41 -5.01 14.23
CA GLY A 137 2.19 -4.54 14.89
C GLY A 137 1.04 -4.27 13.91
N LEU A 138 1.34 -3.71 12.73
CA LEU A 138 0.34 -3.50 11.68
C LEU A 138 -0.15 -4.82 11.08
N ARG A 139 0.73 -5.79 10.85
CA ARG A 139 0.37 -7.14 10.42
C ARG A 139 -0.54 -7.84 11.43
N ALA A 140 -0.16 -7.83 12.70
CA ALA A 140 -0.95 -8.46 13.75
C ALA A 140 -2.38 -7.89 13.80
N ARG A 141 -2.53 -6.57 13.76
CA ARG A 141 -3.84 -5.90 13.73
C ARG A 141 -4.66 -6.24 12.48
N PHE A 142 -4.00 -6.42 11.34
CA PHE A 142 -4.69 -6.82 10.11
C PHE A 142 -5.27 -8.24 10.23
N PHE A 143 -4.48 -9.20 10.72
CA PHE A 143 -4.95 -10.57 10.93
C PHE A 143 -6.03 -10.66 12.00
N GLU A 144 -5.90 -9.91 13.10
CA GLU A 144 -6.92 -9.82 14.13
C GLU A 144 -8.26 -9.34 13.56
N ARG A 145 -8.25 -8.30 12.72
CA ARG A 145 -9.48 -7.82 12.06
C ARG A 145 -10.10 -8.86 11.13
N LEU A 146 -9.29 -9.61 10.38
CA LEU A 146 -9.81 -10.66 9.48
C LEU A 146 -10.49 -11.78 10.27
N THR A 147 -9.93 -12.19 11.41
CA THR A 147 -10.54 -13.21 12.26
C THR A 147 -11.82 -12.71 12.92
N THR A 148 -11.83 -11.48 13.43
CA THR A 148 -12.99 -10.90 14.10
C THR A 148 -14.18 -10.68 13.16
N VAL A 149 -13.94 -10.35 11.88
CA VAL A 149 -15.05 -10.19 10.90
C VAL A 149 -15.75 -11.52 10.64
N GLY A 150 -15.01 -12.64 10.66
CA GLY A 150 -15.61 -13.98 10.52
C GLY A 150 -16.55 -14.37 11.67
N ASP A 151 -16.26 -13.88 12.88
CA ASP A 151 -17.02 -14.20 14.09
C ASP A 151 -18.29 -13.30 14.28
N GLN A 152 -18.42 -12.24 13.49
CA GLN A 152 -19.55 -11.29 13.58
C GLN A 152 -20.65 -11.50 12.52
N LEU A 153 -20.48 -12.49 11.61
CA LEU A 153 -21.43 -12.87 10.56
C LEU A 153 -22.20 -14.12 10.95
#